data_4380df9eac85779fb26fafeffe3bdc2c
#
_entry.id   4380df9eac85779fb26fafeffe3bdc2c
#
_cell.length_a   1.000
_cell.length_b   1.000
_cell.length_c   1.000
_cell.angle_alpha   90.00
_cell.angle_beta   90.00
_cell.angle_gamma   90.00
#
_symmetry.space_group_name_H-M   'P 1'
#
loop_
_entity.id
_entity.type
_entity.pdbx_description
1 polymer ?
#
loop_
_entity_poly.entity_id
_entity_poly.type
_entity_poly.pdbx_seq_one_letter_code
_entity_poly.pdbx_strand_id
1 'polypeptide(L)'
;MATLFGLIALAGCGPRVEHDPRLANAPLPERLAAADPRAGSAIFAQCAACHSIAQGAGDRAGPNLYAVPGRAIAQGSPNFNYSAALRSVGGVWTFDRLDAWLTSPAHFAPGTNMMFVGLHDGMDRADVIRFLNDNGSKLPLPPVVSQRTRPDR
;
A
#
# COMPACT_ATOMS: atom_id res chain seq x y z
N MET A 1 -10.08 -56.09 8.16
CA MET A 1 -9.11 -55.10 7.69
C MET A 1 -9.87 -53.80 7.47
N ALA A 2 -9.76 -52.87 8.40
CA ALA A 2 -10.43 -51.58 8.33
C ALA A 2 -9.38 -50.50 7.96
N THR A 3 -9.51 -49.94 6.77
CA THR A 3 -8.63 -48.88 6.26
C THR A 3 -9.13 -47.53 6.78
N LEU A 4 -8.40 -46.93 7.71
CA LEU A 4 -8.61 -45.53 8.14
C LEU A 4 -8.12 -44.60 7.03
N PHE A 5 -9.03 -43.89 6.38
CA PHE A 5 -8.68 -42.74 5.55
C PHE A 5 -8.52 -41.52 6.46
N GLY A 6 -7.24 -41.13 6.67
CA GLY A 6 -6.93 -39.89 7.36
C GLY A 6 -7.30 -38.68 6.49
N LEU A 7 -8.23 -37.83 6.96
CA LEU A 7 -8.49 -36.51 6.39
C LEU A 7 -7.28 -35.62 6.65
N ILE A 8 -6.52 -35.31 5.60
CA ILE A 8 -5.52 -34.24 5.64
C ILE A 8 -6.29 -32.93 5.51
N ALA A 9 -6.47 -32.22 6.63
CA ALA A 9 -6.97 -30.86 6.62
C ALA A 9 -5.87 -29.95 6.03
N LEU A 10 -6.09 -29.43 4.83
CA LEU A 10 -5.31 -28.36 4.24
C LEU A 10 -5.57 -27.08 5.04
N ALA A 11 -4.74 -26.83 6.04
CA ALA A 11 -4.67 -25.53 6.71
C ALA A 11 -3.94 -24.53 5.76
N GLY A 12 -4.68 -24.00 4.82
CA GLY A 12 -4.20 -22.96 3.91
C GLY A 12 -4.95 -21.67 4.15
N CYS A 13 -4.23 -20.61 4.33
CA CYS A 13 -4.61 -19.21 4.57
C CYS A 13 -4.78 -18.86 6.05
N GLY A 14 -3.80 -18.09 6.56
CA GLY A 14 -3.99 -17.36 7.81
C GLY A 14 -5.24 -16.45 7.71
N PRO A 15 -5.83 -16.04 8.85
CA PRO A 15 -7.06 -15.27 8.84
C PRO A 15 -6.83 -13.97 8.04
N ARG A 16 -7.64 -13.79 6.98
CA ARG A 16 -7.72 -12.51 6.27
C ARG A 16 -8.23 -11.49 7.28
N VAL A 17 -7.54 -10.38 7.44
CA VAL A 17 -8.05 -9.28 8.27
C VAL A 17 -9.31 -8.77 7.58
N GLU A 18 -10.44 -8.89 8.26
CA GLU A 18 -11.72 -8.43 7.77
C GLU A 18 -11.96 -7.02 8.32
N HIS A 19 -11.93 -6.04 7.44
CA HIS A 19 -12.25 -4.66 7.79
C HIS A 19 -13.75 -4.41 7.71
N ASP A 20 -14.23 -3.40 8.46
CA ASP A 20 -15.60 -2.91 8.27
C ASP A 20 -15.74 -2.39 6.83
N PRO A 21 -16.68 -2.92 6.02
CA PRO A 21 -16.85 -2.50 4.62
C PRO A 21 -17.11 -1.00 4.43
N ARG A 22 -17.63 -0.33 5.47
CA ARG A 22 -17.85 1.12 5.45
C ARG A 22 -16.56 1.92 5.38
N LEU A 23 -15.47 1.37 5.89
CA LEU A 23 -14.16 2.03 5.89
C LEU A 23 -13.54 2.11 4.49
N ALA A 24 -13.90 1.25 3.56
CA ALA A 24 -13.32 1.28 2.20
C ALA A 24 -13.49 2.65 1.51
N ASN A 25 -14.57 3.37 1.83
CA ASN A 25 -14.87 4.70 1.29
C ASN A 25 -14.71 5.82 2.32
N ALA A 26 -14.20 5.53 3.51
CA ALA A 26 -13.94 6.54 4.53
C ALA A 26 -12.76 7.46 4.13
N PRO A 27 -12.64 8.65 4.73
CA PRO A 27 -11.47 9.50 4.57
C PRO A 27 -10.17 8.77 4.88
N LEU A 28 -9.09 9.09 4.15
CA LEU A 28 -7.81 8.40 4.30
C LEU A 28 -7.28 8.34 5.74
N PRO A 29 -7.38 9.40 6.58
CA PRO A 29 -6.96 9.32 7.98
C PRO A 29 -7.68 8.22 8.78
N GLU A 30 -8.98 8.04 8.55
CA GLU A 30 -9.77 7.00 9.21
C GLU A 30 -9.34 5.59 8.74
N ARG A 31 -9.14 5.43 7.43
CA ARG A 31 -8.64 4.18 6.85
C ARG A 31 -7.25 3.82 7.39
N LEU A 32 -6.32 4.79 7.44
CA LEU A 32 -4.97 4.58 7.96
C LEU A 32 -4.96 4.24 9.46
N ALA A 33 -5.87 4.83 10.24
CA ALA A 33 -6.01 4.51 11.66
C ALA A 33 -6.49 3.06 11.89
N ALA A 34 -7.33 2.54 11.00
CA ALA A 34 -7.86 1.18 11.06
C ALA A 34 -7.01 0.14 10.30
N ALA A 35 -6.01 0.57 9.55
CA ALA A 35 -5.20 -0.28 8.68
C ALA A 35 -4.32 -1.28 9.46
N ASP A 36 -4.23 -2.52 8.95
CA ASP A 36 -3.36 -3.58 9.48
C ASP A 36 -2.14 -3.79 8.54
N PRO A 37 -0.92 -3.51 9.00
CA PRO A 37 0.28 -3.73 8.19
C PRO A 37 0.53 -5.19 7.84
N ARG A 38 -0.07 -6.17 8.56
CA ARG A 38 0.03 -7.61 8.21
C ARG A 38 -0.82 -7.90 6.97
N ALA A 39 -2.03 -7.35 6.90
CA ALA A 39 -2.85 -7.41 5.69
C ALA A 39 -2.12 -6.71 4.52
N GLY A 40 -1.52 -5.53 4.78
CA GLY A 40 -0.70 -4.81 3.81
C GLY A 40 0.49 -5.63 3.30
N SER A 41 1.17 -6.39 4.17
CA SER A 41 2.24 -7.31 3.79
C SER A 41 1.74 -8.42 2.85
N ALA A 42 0.57 -8.99 3.13
CA ALA A 42 -0.04 -10.02 2.28
C ALA A 42 -0.41 -9.45 0.89
N ILE A 43 -0.98 -8.24 0.84
CA ILE A 43 -1.31 -7.55 -0.42
C ILE A 43 -0.03 -7.18 -1.18
N PHE A 44 1.03 -6.77 -0.47
CA PHE A 44 2.33 -6.41 -1.05
C PHE A 44 2.99 -7.57 -1.82
N ALA A 45 2.58 -8.82 -1.59
CA ALA A 45 3.09 -9.98 -2.34
C ALA A 45 2.96 -9.79 -3.87
N GLN A 46 1.90 -9.12 -4.35
CA GLN A 46 1.75 -8.79 -5.76
C GLN A 46 2.73 -7.69 -6.23
N CYS A 47 3.15 -6.80 -5.36
CA CYS A 47 4.14 -5.76 -5.63
C CYS A 47 5.57 -6.35 -5.66
N ALA A 48 5.82 -7.35 -4.82
CA ALA A 48 7.10 -8.03 -4.68
C ALA A 48 7.54 -8.75 -5.94
N ALA A 49 6.65 -8.99 -6.91
CA ALA A 49 7.02 -9.49 -8.24
C ALA A 49 8.01 -8.54 -8.95
N CYS A 50 7.86 -7.23 -8.74
CA CYS A 50 8.67 -6.20 -9.40
C CYS A 50 9.52 -5.36 -8.44
N HIS A 51 9.18 -5.30 -7.15
CA HIS A 51 9.83 -4.43 -6.16
C HIS A 51 10.52 -5.23 -5.06
N SER A 52 11.62 -4.70 -4.53
CA SER A 52 12.19 -5.10 -3.24
C SER A 52 11.69 -4.15 -2.15
N ILE A 53 11.75 -4.57 -0.86
CA ILE A 53 11.31 -3.77 0.29
C ILE A 53 12.37 -3.73 1.41
N ALA A 54 13.35 -4.62 1.41
CA ALA A 54 14.34 -4.66 2.46
C ALA A 54 15.33 -3.49 2.33
N GLN A 55 15.79 -2.97 3.47
CA GLN A 55 16.82 -1.93 3.50
C GLN A 55 18.08 -2.42 2.79
N GLY A 56 18.59 -1.60 1.86
CA GLY A 56 19.81 -1.93 1.11
C GLY A 56 19.63 -2.99 0.02
N ALA A 57 18.43 -3.56 -0.16
CA ALA A 57 18.17 -4.40 -1.31
C ALA A 57 18.16 -3.57 -2.59
N GLY A 58 18.68 -4.16 -3.68
CA GLY A 58 18.71 -3.50 -4.99
C GLY A 58 17.33 -3.34 -5.62
N ASP A 59 17.31 -2.55 -6.69
CA ASP A 59 16.15 -2.45 -7.57
C ASP A 59 15.92 -3.76 -8.33
N ARG A 60 14.70 -3.96 -8.79
CA ARG A 60 14.29 -5.08 -9.65
C ARG A 60 13.71 -4.52 -10.95
N ALA A 61 12.60 -5.08 -11.45
CA ALA A 61 11.82 -4.47 -12.54
C ALA A 61 11.24 -3.09 -12.13
N GLY A 62 11.04 -2.89 -10.82
CA GLY A 62 10.72 -1.62 -10.20
C GLY A 62 11.76 -1.23 -9.13
N PRO A 63 11.72 0.03 -8.63
CA PRO A 63 12.66 0.49 -7.60
C PRO A 63 12.42 -0.19 -6.26
N ASN A 64 13.44 -0.18 -5.39
CA ASN A 64 13.29 -0.57 -4.00
C ASN A 64 12.32 0.39 -3.27
N LEU A 65 11.38 -0.18 -2.49
CA LEU A 65 10.32 0.56 -1.80
C LEU A 65 10.58 0.77 -0.30
N TYR A 66 11.77 0.42 0.20
CA TYR A 66 12.13 0.73 1.59
C TYR A 66 12.03 2.23 1.87
N ALA A 67 11.35 2.61 2.94
CA ALA A 67 11.17 4.01 3.37
C ALA A 67 10.56 4.94 2.30
N VAL A 68 9.65 4.45 1.46
CA VAL A 68 9.03 5.26 0.38
C VAL A 68 8.15 6.40 0.91
N PRO A 69 7.27 6.23 1.92
CA PRO A 69 6.53 7.36 2.45
C PRO A 69 7.46 8.49 2.92
N GLY A 70 7.20 9.71 2.47
CA GLY A 70 8.02 10.90 2.76
C GLY A 70 9.20 11.14 1.82
N ARG A 71 9.60 10.17 0.98
CA ARG A 71 10.69 10.35 0.01
C ARG A 71 10.25 11.17 -1.20
N ALA A 72 11.20 11.83 -1.84
CA ALA A 72 10.95 12.53 -3.10
C ALA A 72 10.50 11.53 -4.19
N ILE A 73 9.45 11.91 -4.93
CA ILE A 73 8.90 11.10 -6.03
C ILE A 73 9.97 10.94 -7.11
N ALA A 74 10.12 9.71 -7.61
CA ALA A 74 11.09 9.34 -8.63
C ALA A 74 12.56 9.61 -8.28
N GLN A 75 12.91 9.66 -6.99
CA GLN A 75 14.28 9.90 -6.51
C GLN A 75 14.74 8.88 -5.45
N GLY A 76 13.87 7.92 -5.11
CA GLY A 76 14.12 6.96 -4.04
C GLY A 76 15.26 5.98 -4.33
N SER A 77 15.49 5.65 -5.59
CA SER A 77 16.58 4.78 -6.04
C SER A 77 17.33 5.53 -7.14
N PRO A 78 18.52 6.08 -6.84
CA PRO A 78 19.24 6.98 -7.75
C PRO A 78 19.65 6.33 -9.07
N ASN A 79 19.82 5.01 -9.09
CA ASN A 79 20.19 4.26 -10.29
C ASN A 79 19.00 3.68 -11.06
N PHE A 80 17.77 3.83 -10.54
CA PHE A 80 16.58 3.34 -11.22
C PHE A 80 16.11 4.32 -12.30
N ASN A 81 15.81 3.80 -13.48
CA ASN A 81 15.34 4.62 -14.59
C ASN A 81 13.81 4.86 -14.50
N TYR A 82 13.42 5.81 -13.67
CA TYR A 82 12.00 6.23 -13.58
C TYR A 82 11.50 6.80 -14.91
N SER A 83 10.19 6.64 -15.19
CA SER A 83 9.57 7.28 -16.35
C SER A 83 9.62 8.81 -16.26
N ALA A 84 9.67 9.49 -17.40
CA ALA A 84 9.58 10.95 -17.45
C ALA A 84 8.27 11.45 -16.80
N ALA A 85 7.17 10.73 -17.03
CA ALA A 85 5.88 11.01 -16.42
C ALA A 85 5.95 11.05 -14.89
N LEU A 86 6.56 10.04 -14.25
CA LEU A 86 6.67 10.02 -12.79
C LEU A 86 7.63 11.10 -12.27
N ARG A 87 8.74 11.36 -12.99
CA ARG A 87 9.67 12.45 -12.63
C ARG A 87 9.01 13.82 -12.68
N SER A 88 8.10 14.06 -13.62
CA SER A 88 7.40 15.34 -13.76
C SER A 88 6.35 15.61 -12.68
N VAL A 89 5.89 14.58 -11.94
CA VAL A 89 4.96 14.77 -10.82
C VAL A 89 5.58 15.63 -9.72
N GLY A 90 6.86 15.41 -9.40
CA GLY A 90 7.58 16.16 -8.37
C GLY A 90 7.03 16.01 -6.95
N GLY A 91 7.68 16.68 -5.99
CA GLY A 91 7.29 16.64 -4.58
C GLY A 91 7.64 15.31 -3.89
N VAL A 92 6.90 14.98 -2.82
CA VAL A 92 7.17 13.80 -1.98
C VAL A 92 5.98 12.85 -1.96
N TRP A 93 6.24 11.58 -1.62
CA TRP A 93 5.22 10.57 -1.39
C TRP A 93 4.51 10.81 -0.06
N THR A 94 3.50 11.68 -0.04
CA THR A 94 2.57 11.77 1.10
C THR A 94 1.64 10.54 1.10
N PHE A 95 0.95 10.30 2.20
CA PHE A 95 -0.05 9.22 2.26
C PHE A 95 -1.16 9.41 1.21
N ASP A 96 -1.63 10.66 1.01
CA ASP A 96 -2.64 10.97 -0.02
C ASP A 96 -2.14 10.67 -1.43
N ARG A 97 -0.89 11.01 -1.73
CA ARG A 97 -0.29 10.74 -3.04
C ARG A 97 -0.07 9.24 -3.26
N LEU A 98 0.30 8.51 -2.21
CA LEU A 98 0.39 7.04 -2.26
C LEU A 98 -0.99 6.42 -2.47
N ASP A 99 -2.03 6.90 -1.78
CA ASP A 99 -3.40 6.42 -1.99
C ASP A 99 -3.86 6.66 -3.43
N ALA A 100 -3.64 7.87 -3.97
CA ALA A 100 -3.96 8.20 -5.35
C ALA A 100 -3.15 7.36 -6.36
N TRP A 101 -1.85 7.19 -6.13
CA TRP A 101 -0.97 6.36 -6.94
C TRP A 101 -1.42 4.90 -6.96
N LEU A 102 -1.69 4.33 -5.78
CA LEU A 102 -2.14 2.95 -5.63
C LEU A 102 -3.56 2.73 -6.15
N THR A 103 -4.38 3.78 -6.24
CA THR A 103 -5.69 3.71 -6.89
C THR A 103 -5.56 3.48 -8.39
N SER A 104 -4.69 4.22 -9.07
CA SER A 104 -4.42 4.08 -10.50
C SER A 104 -3.12 4.79 -10.88
N PRO A 105 -2.01 4.06 -11.00
CA PRO A 105 -0.74 4.66 -11.44
C PRO A 105 -0.83 5.38 -12.79
N ALA A 106 -1.57 4.80 -13.73
CA ALA A 106 -1.74 5.37 -15.06
C ALA A 106 -2.52 6.70 -15.05
N HIS A 107 -3.45 6.87 -14.11
CA HIS A 107 -4.19 8.13 -13.94
C HIS A 107 -3.35 9.17 -13.19
N PHE A 108 -2.63 8.74 -12.15
CA PHE A 108 -1.79 9.64 -11.34
C PHE A 108 -0.61 10.21 -12.13
N ALA A 109 0.04 9.40 -12.97
CA ALA A 109 1.16 9.79 -13.82
C ALA A 109 0.99 9.18 -15.22
N PRO A 110 0.21 9.81 -16.12
CA PRO A 110 -0.02 9.32 -17.48
C PRO A 110 1.31 9.15 -18.23
N GLY A 111 1.57 7.93 -18.72
CA GLY A 111 2.86 7.56 -19.33
C GLY A 111 3.86 6.93 -18.34
N THR A 112 3.43 6.56 -17.15
CA THR A 112 4.25 5.75 -16.24
C THR A 112 4.56 4.37 -16.85
N ASN A 113 5.76 3.85 -16.52
CA ASN A 113 6.15 2.49 -16.92
C ASN A 113 5.64 1.42 -15.93
N MET A 114 5.00 1.80 -14.83
CA MET A 114 4.44 0.85 -13.88
C MET A 114 3.13 0.26 -14.43
N MET A 115 3.20 -0.98 -14.85
CA MET A 115 2.07 -1.73 -15.43
C MET A 115 1.22 -2.38 -14.34
N PHE A 116 0.62 -1.56 -13.48
CA PHE A 116 -0.24 -1.98 -12.39
C PHE A 116 -1.61 -1.30 -12.53
N VAL A 117 -2.68 -2.10 -12.44
CA VAL A 117 -4.05 -1.59 -12.63
C VAL A 117 -4.55 -0.75 -11.45
N GLY A 118 -3.98 -0.94 -10.28
CA GLY A 118 -4.38 -0.30 -9.03
C GLY A 118 -5.09 -1.23 -8.05
N LEU A 119 -5.27 -0.75 -6.83
CA LEU A 119 -6.06 -1.38 -5.77
C LEU A 119 -7.38 -0.62 -5.65
N HIS A 120 -8.49 -1.29 -5.96
CA HIS A 120 -9.82 -0.64 -5.93
C HIS A 120 -10.31 -0.39 -4.51
N ASP A 121 -10.07 -1.35 -3.60
CA ASP A 121 -10.50 -1.22 -2.20
C ASP A 121 -9.63 -0.20 -1.45
N GLY A 122 -10.30 0.73 -0.75
CA GLY A 122 -9.61 1.77 0.02
C GLY A 122 -8.88 1.25 1.24
N MET A 123 -9.38 0.16 1.86
CA MET A 123 -8.70 -0.46 3.00
C MET A 123 -7.46 -1.23 2.55
N ASP A 124 -7.51 -1.95 1.42
CA ASP A 124 -6.33 -2.60 0.83
C ASP A 124 -5.20 -1.58 0.59
N ARG A 125 -5.54 -0.38 0.08
CA ARG A 125 -4.55 0.70 -0.10
C ARG A 125 -4.01 1.20 1.22
N ALA A 126 -4.87 1.42 2.21
CA ALA A 126 -4.45 1.88 3.53
C ALA A 126 -3.54 0.86 4.22
N ASP A 127 -3.84 -0.43 4.12
CA ASP A 127 -3.03 -1.53 4.65
C ASP A 127 -1.63 -1.54 4.02
N VAL A 128 -1.56 -1.44 2.69
CA VAL A 128 -0.28 -1.37 1.96
C VAL A 128 0.50 -0.12 2.35
N ILE A 129 -0.15 1.04 2.45
CA ILE A 129 0.51 2.28 2.87
C ILE A 129 1.07 2.15 4.30
N ARG A 130 0.32 1.55 5.23
CA ARG A 130 0.79 1.26 6.58
C ARG A 130 2.00 0.33 6.58
N PHE A 131 1.93 -0.76 5.83
CA PHE A 131 3.04 -1.68 5.66
C PHE A 131 4.29 -0.97 5.11
N LEU A 132 4.15 -0.15 4.07
CA LEU A 132 5.25 0.63 3.51
C LEU A 132 5.83 1.63 4.53
N ASN A 133 4.97 2.28 5.32
CA ASN A 133 5.39 3.21 6.35
C ASN A 133 6.19 2.52 7.46
N ASP A 134 5.76 1.35 7.88
CA ASP A 134 6.44 0.56 8.91
C ASP A 134 7.80 0.02 8.41
N ASN A 135 7.97 -0.10 7.09
CA ASN A 135 9.22 -0.48 6.43
C ASN A 135 10.13 0.73 6.18
N GLY A 136 10.54 1.39 7.24
CA GLY A 136 11.64 2.36 7.26
C GLY A 136 11.26 3.82 7.41
N SER A 137 10.06 4.25 6.97
CA SER A 137 9.64 5.67 7.06
C SER A 137 9.22 6.08 8.46
N LYS A 138 8.33 5.32 9.08
CA LYS A 138 7.79 5.55 10.43
C LYS A 138 7.23 6.96 10.64
N LEU A 139 6.60 7.51 9.59
CA LEU A 139 5.94 8.80 9.67
C LEU A 139 4.72 8.74 10.60
N PRO A 140 4.42 9.82 11.35
CA PRO A 140 3.19 9.89 12.11
C PRO A 140 1.98 9.84 11.17
N LEU A 141 0.94 9.11 11.58
CA LEU A 141 -0.31 9.08 10.82
C LEU A 141 -1.04 10.40 10.96
N PRO A 142 -1.80 10.81 9.93
CA PRO A 142 -2.64 11.99 10.02
C PRO A 142 -3.73 11.78 11.10
N PRO A 143 -4.08 12.83 11.85
CA PRO A 143 -5.12 12.73 12.88
C PRO A 143 -6.49 12.44 12.23
N VAL A 144 -7.26 11.58 12.88
CA VAL A 144 -8.68 11.39 12.55
C VAL A 144 -9.45 12.59 13.07
N VAL A 145 -9.88 13.47 12.16
CA VAL A 145 -10.75 14.59 12.51
C VAL A 145 -12.18 14.07 12.61
N SER A 146 -12.63 13.74 13.82
CA SER A 146 -14.03 13.42 14.07
C SER A 146 -14.90 14.61 13.61
N GLN A 147 -15.71 14.41 12.58
CA GLN A 147 -16.73 15.39 12.21
C GLN A 147 -17.75 15.42 13.38
N ARG A 148 -17.54 16.34 14.32
CA ARG A 148 -18.60 16.64 15.30
C ARG A 148 -19.80 17.06 14.49
N THR A 149 -20.86 16.26 14.54
CA THR A 149 -22.19 16.63 14.09
C THR A 149 -22.46 18.06 14.59
N ARG A 150 -22.62 18.98 13.64
CA ARG A 150 -23.07 20.35 13.95
C ARG A 150 -24.41 20.19 14.66
N PRO A 151 -24.61 20.67 15.88
CA PRO A 151 -25.92 20.65 16.47
C PRO A 151 -26.83 21.49 15.59
N ASP A 152 -27.93 20.87 15.17
CA ASP A 152 -29.01 21.54 14.43
C ASP A 152 -29.46 22.79 15.19
N ARG A 153 -29.44 23.93 14.49
CA ARG A 153 -30.08 25.17 14.95
C ARG A 153 -31.52 25.17 14.45
#